data_ccc3272c6aed59f5e9590602ca6c4ec1
#
_entry.id   ccc3272c6aed59f5e9590602ca6c4ec1
#
_cell.length_a   1.000
_cell.length_b   1.000
_cell.length_c   1.000
_cell.angle_alpha   90.00
_cell.angle_beta   90.00
_cell.angle_gamma   90.00
#
_symmetry.space_group_name_H-M   'P 1'
#
loop_
_entity.id
_entity.type
_entity.pdbx_description
1 polymer ?
#
loop_
_entity_poly.entity_id
_entity_poly.type
_entity_poly.pdbx_seq_one_letter_code
_entity_poly.pdbx_strand_id
1 'polypeptide(L)'
;MYLVGEALIGEGAEIAHIDLLLGNKEGPVGNAFANAVSQLSMGHTPLLAVVRPNLLTKPATVIIPKVTLRGMEQVNEMFGPVQAAVAKAVADSLEEGLFANLDIEDIAIIASAFVHPDAKDYNRIYRYNYGATKLALHRALDKFPDEKVLVYEKDRAAHGIMGFKVQRLWDPPYLQVAMDLVDMGKVAQVLKEVPQNDHVIIEAGTPLIKKFGLNVIGEIRKLRPNAFIIADMKILDTGNLEARMAADATADAVVVSGLAPTSTIEKAVAEARKVGIYSIIDMLNVQNPVKLIEKLKVKPDIVELHRAIDTEDTAHAWGDIAAMKKAAGGKLLVATAGGIRVEVVKDALKAGADILVVGRGITASKDIEHAANEFIEQLNREEIDQFRIMTDF
;
A
#
# COMPACT_ATOMS: atom_id res chain seq x y z
N MET A 1 0.97 33.75 1.40
CA MET A 1 1.52 32.39 1.21
C MET A 1 0.75 31.41 2.06
N TYR A 2 0.46 30.20 1.53
CA TYR A 2 -0.19 29.10 2.24
C TYR A 2 0.43 27.77 1.72
N LEU A 3 1.19 27.10 2.54
CA LEU A 3 1.92 25.87 2.20
C LEU A 3 1.53 24.78 3.20
N VAL A 4 1.43 23.55 2.69
CA VAL A 4 1.04 22.38 3.48
C VAL A 4 2.13 21.31 3.32
N GLY A 5 2.54 20.73 4.42
CA GLY A 5 3.43 19.57 4.43
C GLY A 5 2.89 18.52 5.38
N GLU A 6 3.09 17.27 5.02
CA GLU A 6 2.70 16.13 5.83
C GLU A 6 3.86 15.14 5.87
N ALA A 7 4.10 14.52 7.02
CA ALA A 7 5.06 13.45 7.13
C ALA A 7 4.71 12.48 8.25
N LEU A 8 4.89 11.19 7.95
CA LEU A 8 4.79 10.10 8.91
C LEU A 8 6.13 9.36 8.96
N ILE A 9 6.71 9.24 10.16
CA ILE A 9 7.99 8.57 10.38
C ILE A 9 7.90 7.63 11.57
N GLY A 10 8.57 6.50 11.46
CA GLY A 10 8.67 5.52 12.53
C GLY A 10 7.69 4.37 12.39
N GLU A 11 7.68 3.54 13.41
CA GLU A 11 6.84 2.34 13.51
C GLU A 11 6.43 2.11 14.98
N GLY A 12 5.41 1.28 15.18
CA GLY A 12 4.92 0.95 16.52
C GLY A 12 4.17 2.12 17.18
N ALA A 13 4.16 2.13 18.49
CA ALA A 13 3.47 3.16 19.27
C ALA A 13 4.18 4.51 19.22
N GLU A 14 5.49 4.55 19.00
CA GLU A 14 6.28 5.77 18.92
C GLU A 14 6.21 6.50 17.58
N ILE A 15 5.39 6.00 16.64
CA ILE A 15 5.19 6.61 15.32
C ILE A 15 4.85 8.10 15.43
N ALA A 16 5.49 8.92 14.62
CA ALA A 16 5.25 10.36 14.55
C ALA A 16 4.52 10.72 13.25
N HIS A 17 3.43 11.45 13.35
CA HIS A 17 2.71 12.00 12.22
C HIS A 17 2.52 13.49 12.41
N ILE A 18 3.11 14.28 11.53
CA ILE A 18 3.07 15.74 11.54
C ILE A 18 2.31 16.24 10.31
N ASP A 19 1.25 17.02 10.53
CA ASP A 19 0.69 17.92 9.52
C ASP A 19 1.19 19.33 9.81
N LEU A 20 1.69 20.00 8.78
CA LEU A 20 2.31 21.29 8.93
C LEU A 20 1.70 22.31 7.98
N LEU A 21 1.36 23.47 8.51
CA LEU A 21 0.99 24.65 7.73
C LEU A 21 2.07 25.70 7.91
N LEU A 22 2.52 26.30 6.80
CA LEU A 22 3.46 27.41 6.79
C LEU A 22 2.88 28.56 5.94
N GLY A 23 2.86 29.76 6.45
CA GLY A 23 2.32 30.89 5.73
C GLY A 23 2.47 32.23 6.44
N ASN A 24 2.01 33.30 5.77
CA ASN A 24 2.12 34.66 6.28
C ASN A 24 1.26 34.89 7.52
N LYS A 25 1.76 35.71 8.45
CA LYS A 25 1.06 36.12 9.68
C LYS A 25 -0.25 36.86 9.39
N GLU A 26 -0.31 37.64 8.32
CA GLU A 26 -1.52 38.34 7.86
C GLU A 26 -2.46 37.47 7.00
N GLY A 27 -2.11 36.18 6.79
CA GLY A 27 -2.86 35.23 5.97
C GLY A 27 -3.66 34.21 6.78
N PRO A 28 -4.21 33.20 6.11
CA PRO A 28 -4.98 32.13 6.77
C PRO A 28 -4.20 31.40 7.87
N VAL A 29 -2.89 31.20 7.67
CA VAL A 29 -2.02 30.52 8.67
C VAL A 29 -1.83 31.39 9.91
N GLY A 30 -1.61 32.71 9.75
CA GLY A 30 -1.51 33.63 10.88
C GLY A 30 -2.80 33.74 11.67
N ASN A 31 -3.96 33.79 10.99
CA ASN A 31 -5.26 33.76 11.67
C ASN A 31 -5.47 32.46 12.46
N ALA A 32 -5.14 31.31 11.88
CA ALA A 32 -5.23 30.01 12.54
C ALA A 32 -4.25 29.92 13.72
N PHE A 33 -3.03 30.46 13.58
CA PHE A 33 -2.03 30.53 14.65
C PHE A 33 -2.54 31.38 15.83
N ALA A 34 -3.04 32.56 15.58
CA ALA A 34 -3.60 33.44 16.61
C ALA A 34 -4.78 32.79 17.34
N ASN A 35 -5.68 32.15 16.59
CA ASN A 35 -6.79 31.43 17.17
C ASN A 35 -6.30 30.22 18.01
N ALA A 36 -5.34 29.45 17.53
CA ALA A 36 -4.79 28.32 18.27
C ALA A 36 -4.18 28.73 19.62
N VAL A 37 -3.48 29.86 19.67
CA VAL A 37 -2.85 30.34 20.91
C VAL A 37 -3.86 30.98 21.87
N SER A 38 -4.93 31.61 21.35
CA SER A 38 -5.93 32.34 22.15
C SER A 38 -7.12 31.48 22.60
N GLN A 39 -7.39 30.34 21.93
CA GLN A 39 -8.54 29.48 22.23
C GLN A 39 -8.08 28.15 22.82
N LEU A 40 -8.42 27.91 24.08
CA LEU A 40 -8.12 26.65 24.75
C LEU A 40 -9.22 25.61 24.46
N SER A 41 -8.81 24.44 23.96
CA SER A 41 -9.71 23.28 23.77
C SER A 41 -9.32 22.16 24.73
N MET A 42 -10.30 21.57 25.41
CA MET A 42 -10.02 20.48 26.34
C MET A 42 -9.34 19.30 25.61
N GLY A 43 -8.15 18.89 26.12
CA GLY A 43 -7.36 17.79 25.55
C GLY A 43 -6.61 18.12 24.24
N HIS A 44 -6.75 19.34 23.72
CA HIS A 44 -6.06 19.81 22.52
C HIS A 44 -5.38 21.16 22.78
N THR A 45 -4.80 21.32 23.96
CA THR A 45 -4.15 22.57 24.36
C THR A 45 -2.93 22.84 23.48
N PRO A 46 -2.94 23.90 22.66
CA PRO A 46 -1.79 24.29 21.86
C PRO A 46 -0.64 24.77 22.74
N LEU A 47 0.59 24.61 22.25
CA LEU A 47 1.77 25.12 22.90
C LEU A 47 2.72 25.76 21.88
N LEU A 48 3.40 26.83 22.28
CA LEU A 48 4.44 27.42 21.46
C LEU A 48 5.70 26.55 21.50
N ALA A 49 6.29 26.32 20.34
CA ALA A 49 7.57 25.63 20.25
C ALA A 49 8.69 26.52 20.80
N VAL A 50 9.42 26.01 21.78
CA VAL A 50 10.56 26.71 22.41
C VAL A 50 11.80 25.84 22.35
N VAL A 51 12.94 26.42 21.96
CA VAL A 51 14.24 25.73 21.96
C VAL A 51 14.70 25.48 23.43
N ARG A 52 14.38 26.42 24.29
CA ARG A 52 14.49 26.34 25.75
C ARG A 52 13.53 27.35 26.37
N PRO A 53 13.29 27.29 27.68
CA PRO A 53 12.47 28.30 28.36
C PRO A 53 12.89 29.73 28.00
N ASN A 54 11.92 30.56 27.63
CA ASN A 54 12.07 31.94 27.19
C ASN A 54 12.80 32.13 25.84
N LEU A 55 12.90 31.09 25.00
CA LEU A 55 13.51 31.18 23.69
C LEU A 55 12.63 30.46 22.66
N LEU A 56 11.75 31.23 22.00
CA LEU A 56 10.87 30.76 20.93
C LEU A 56 11.68 30.39 19.69
N THR A 57 11.10 29.52 18.88
CA THR A 57 11.59 29.26 17.52
C THR A 57 11.38 30.45 16.59
N LYS A 58 12.19 30.55 15.56
CA LYS A 58 11.96 31.40 14.40
C LYS A 58 12.04 30.56 13.13
N PRO A 59 11.00 30.56 12.28
CA PRO A 59 9.69 31.24 12.45
C PRO A 59 8.93 30.80 13.71
N ALA A 60 8.03 31.69 14.18
CA ALA A 60 7.17 31.36 15.32
C ALA A 60 6.33 30.12 15.00
N THR A 61 6.38 29.12 15.89
CA THR A 61 5.74 27.83 15.68
C THR A 61 4.80 27.48 16.82
N VAL A 62 3.56 27.07 16.50
CA VAL A 62 2.62 26.50 17.47
C VAL A 62 2.46 25.02 17.20
N ILE A 63 2.41 24.22 18.24
CA ILE A 63 2.16 22.77 18.18
C ILE A 63 0.75 22.51 18.68
N ILE A 64 0.01 21.69 17.92
CA ILE A 64 -1.36 21.30 18.23
C ILE A 64 -1.42 19.77 18.33
N PRO A 65 -1.90 19.19 19.45
CA PRO A 65 -2.14 17.75 19.52
C PRO A 65 -3.24 17.32 18.53
N LYS A 66 -2.98 16.34 17.68
CA LYS A 66 -3.98 15.77 16.73
C LYS A 66 -5.06 14.96 17.41
N VAL A 67 -4.76 14.42 18.58
CA VAL A 67 -5.69 13.58 19.36
C VAL A 67 -5.91 14.21 20.73
N THR A 68 -7.06 13.93 21.33
CA THR A 68 -7.35 14.35 22.68
C THR A 68 -6.38 13.68 23.65
N LEU A 69 -5.57 14.46 24.35
CA LEU A 69 -4.67 13.98 25.40
C LEU A 69 -5.52 13.57 26.62
N ARG A 70 -5.48 12.28 26.97
CA ARG A 70 -6.37 11.70 28.00
C ARG A 70 -5.71 11.50 29.37
N GLY A 71 -4.42 11.69 29.47
CA GLY A 71 -3.67 11.46 30.71
C GLY A 71 -2.38 12.26 30.78
N MET A 72 -1.81 12.37 31.99
CA MET A 72 -0.56 13.10 32.23
C MET A 72 0.63 12.52 31.46
N GLU A 73 0.64 11.22 31.17
CA GLU A 73 1.69 10.58 30.41
C GLU A 73 1.74 11.16 28.98
N GLN A 74 0.60 11.18 28.27
CA GLN A 74 0.51 11.80 26.92
C GLN A 74 0.80 13.31 26.95
N VAL A 75 0.39 14.00 28.00
CA VAL A 75 0.72 15.42 28.19
C VAL A 75 2.24 15.59 28.30
N ASN A 76 2.91 14.76 29.10
CA ASN A 76 4.37 14.82 29.25
C ASN A 76 5.11 14.49 27.96
N GLU A 77 4.60 13.54 27.15
CA GLU A 77 5.15 13.21 25.84
C GLU A 77 5.02 14.38 24.85
N MET A 78 3.86 15.03 24.84
CA MET A 78 3.60 16.18 23.96
C MET A 78 4.43 17.42 24.38
N PHE A 79 4.45 17.75 25.65
CA PHE A 79 5.16 18.92 26.18
C PHE A 79 6.66 18.69 26.35
N GLY A 80 7.11 17.44 26.39
CA GLY A 80 8.52 17.05 26.49
C GLY A 80 9.12 16.73 25.10
N PRO A 81 9.24 15.43 24.75
CA PRO A 81 9.98 15.02 23.56
C PRO A 81 9.40 15.54 22.24
N VAL A 82 8.06 15.63 22.08
CA VAL A 82 7.45 16.16 20.85
C VAL A 82 7.77 17.64 20.69
N GLN A 83 7.51 18.43 21.72
CA GLN A 83 7.80 19.88 21.70
C GLN A 83 9.29 20.15 21.42
N ALA A 84 10.19 19.46 22.12
CA ALA A 84 11.63 19.62 21.92
C ALA A 84 12.06 19.23 20.49
N ALA A 85 11.48 18.16 19.94
CA ALA A 85 11.75 17.69 18.58
C ALA A 85 11.31 18.68 17.50
N VAL A 86 10.09 19.21 17.62
CA VAL A 86 9.55 20.21 16.68
C VAL A 86 10.38 21.49 16.74
N ALA A 87 10.67 22.00 17.96
CA ALA A 87 11.46 23.21 18.12
C ALA A 87 12.88 23.06 17.55
N LYS A 88 13.53 21.92 17.80
CA LYS A 88 14.85 21.62 17.25
C LYS A 88 14.82 21.53 15.73
N ALA A 89 13.83 20.83 15.17
CA ALA A 89 13.68 20.68 13.72
C ALA A 89 13.51 22.03 12.99
N VAL A 90 12.70 22.93 13.55
CA VAL A 90 12.54 24.29 13.02
C VAL A 90 13.83 25.10 13.12
N ALA A 91 14.53 25.04 14.27
CA ALA A 91 15.79 25.75 14.47
C ALA A 91 16.89 25.26 13.52
N ASP A 92 17.06 23.93 13.36
CA ASP A 92 18.03 23.35 12.44
C ASP A 92 17.69 23.67 10.98
N SER A 93 16.40 23.69 10.62
CA SER A 93 15.95 24.09 9.28
C SER A 93 16.28 25.56 8.97
N LEU A 94 16.21 26.44 9.98
CA LEU A 94 16.64 27.82 9.87
C LEU A 94 18.16 27.90 9.66
N GLU A 95 18.94 27.18 10.46
CA GLU A 95 20.40 27.15 10.35
C GLU A 95 20.88 26.62 8.99
N GLU A 96 20.21 25.60 8.46
CA GLU A 96 20.47 25.02 7.14
C GLU A 96 20.01 25.90 5.96
N GLY A 97 19.38 27.05 6.24
CA GLY A 97 18.96 28.00 5.22
C GLY A 97 17.65 27.64 4.50
N LEU A 98 16.85 26.72 5.03
CA LEU A 98 15.61 26.28 4.42
C LEU A 98 14.62 27.46 4.20
N PHE A 99 14.68 28.49 5.01
CA PHE A 99 13.85 29.69 4.94
C PHE A 99 14.53 30.89 4.28
N ALA A 100 15.69 30.72 3.63
CA ALA A 100 16.50 31.83 3.11
C ALA A 100 15.77 32.79 2.16
N ASN A 101 14.75 32.34 1.47
CA ASN A 101 13.94 33.15 0.53
C ASN A 101 12.66 33.71 1.16
N LEU A 102 12.50 33.59 2.49
CA LEU A 102 11.31 34.01 3.22
C LEU A 102 11.68 35.00 4.32
N ASP A 103 10.80 35.95 4.60
CA ASP A 103 10.92 36.76 5.82
C ASP A 103 10.42 35.94 7.02
N ILE A 104 11.36 35.48 7.84
CA ILE A 104 11.09 34.63 9.02
C ILE A 104 10.27 35.35 10.09
N GLU A 105 10.25 36.69 10.07
CA GLU A 105 9.43 37.48 10.99
C GLU A 105 8.00 37.65 10.50
N ASP A 106 7.74 37.49 9.20
CA ASP A 106 6.43 37.62 8.59
C ASP A 106 5.67 36.30 8.42
N ILE A 107 6.30 35.17 8.71
CA ILE A 107 5.71 33.86 8.59
C ILE A 107 5.50 33.18 9.95
N ALA A 108 4.53 32.27 9.99
CA ALA A 108 4.24 31.40 11.12
C ALA A 108 4.10 29.95 10.68
N ILE A 109 4.35 29.04 11.60
CA ILE A 109 4.22 27.59 11.42
C ILE A 109 3.20 27.03 12.42
N ILE A 110 2.32 26.19 11.93
CA ILE A 110 1.45 25.34 12.74
C ILE A 110 1.86 23.90 12.51
N ALA A 111 2.26 23.18 13.55
CA ALA A 111 2.60 21.78 13.52
C ALA A 111 1.57 20.97 14.31
N SER A 112 0.72 20.22 13.64
CA SER A 112 -0.20 19.29 14.30
C SER A 112 0.51 17.95 14.49
N ALA A 113 0.69 17.53 15.75
CA ALA A 113 1.46 16.35 16.11
C ALA A 113 0.56 15.24 16.67
N PHE A 114 0.81 14.01 16.24
CA PHE A 114 0.18 12.81 16.76
C PHE A 114 1.07 12.14 17.81
N VAL A 115 0.47 11.74 18.92
CA VAL A 115 1.07 10.90 19.96
C VAL A 115 0.15 9.72 20.21
N HIS A 116 0.68 8.50 20.04
CA HIS A 116 -0.09 7.30 20.31
C HIS A 116 -0.27 7.10 21.83
N PRO A 117 -1.45 6.66 22.31
CA PRO A 117 -1.70 6.46 23.76
C PRO A 117 -0.75 5.48 24.45
N ASP A 118 -0.18 4.52 23.71
CA ASP A 118 0.72 3.50 24.24
C ASP A 118 2.21 3.82 24.01
N ALA A 119 2.54 5.03 23.50
CA ALA A 119 3.91 5.46 23.32
C ALA A 119 4.61 5.61 24.69
N LYS A 120 5.90 5.23 24.78
CA LYS A 120 6.65 5.26 26.06
C LYS A 120 8.12 5.62 25.90
N ASP A 121 8.70 5.35 24.73
CA ASP A 121 10.12 5.63 24.49
C ASP A 121 10.32 7.08 24.06
N TYR A 122 10.63 7.95 25.01
CA TYR A 122 10.87 9.38 24.77
C TYR A 122 11.95 9.67 23.73
N ASN A 123 12.98 8.80 23.62
CA ASN A 123 14.04 8.97 22.64
C ASN A 123 13.55 8.67 21.22
N ARG A 124 12.68 7.65 21.05
CA ARG A 124 12.06 7.36 19.76
C ARG A 124 11.03 8.42 19.40
N ILE A 125 10.15 8.81 20.34
CA ILE A 125 9.19 9.91 20.16
C ILE A 125 9.93 11.16 19.67
N TYR A 126 11.02 11.55 20.35
CA TYR A 126 11.83 12.70 19.95
C TYR A 126 12.39 12.55 18.53
N ARG A 127 13.10 11.46 18.23
CA ARG A 127 13.74 11.25 16.92
C ARG A 127 12.75 11.20 15.78
N TYR A 128 11.63 10.53 15.97
CA TYR A 128 10.62 10.40 14.92
C TYR A 128 9.88 11.70 14.66
N ASN A 129 9.51 12.46 15.72
CA ASN A 129 8.91 13.78 15.57
C ASN A 129 9.87 14.81 14.97
N TYR A 130 11.16 14.75 15.31
CA TYR A 130 12.19 15.56 14.67
C TYR A 130 12.26 15.30 13.17
N GLY A 131 12.41 14.03 12.77
CA GLY A 131 12.46 13.65 11.36
C GLY A 131 11.19 13.99 10.61
N ALA A 132 10.02 13.72 11.21
CA ALA A 132 8.72 14.05 10.61
C ALA A 132 8.55 15.56 10.39
N THR A 133 8.94 16.37 11.36
CA THR A 133 8.88 17.83 11.22
C THR A 133 9.81 18.35 10.13
N LYS A 134 11.06 17.86 10.08
CA LYS A 134 12.01 18.21 9.01
C LYS A 134 11.45 17.88 7.63
N LEU A 135 10.96 16.65 7.48
CA LEU A 135 10.38 16.18 6.20
C LEU A 135 9.13 16.98 5.81
N ALA A 136 8.24 17.28 6.77
CA ALA A 136 7.04 18.07 6.51
C ALA A 136 7.37 19.50 6.08
N LEU A 137 8.40 20.13 6.67
CA LEU A 137 8.90 21.46 6.26
C LEU A 137 9.41 21.45 4.83
N HIS A 138 10.25 20.48 4.46
CA HIS A 138 10.72 20.32 3.10
C HIS A 138 9.57 20.13 2.11
N ARG A 139 8.66 19.19 2.40
CA ARG A 139 7.48 18.92 1.56
C ARG A 139 6.58 20.15 1.37
N ALA A 140 6.39 20.96 2.43
CA ALA A 140 5.63 22.20 2.34
C ALA A 140 6.28 23.20 1.37
N LEU A 141 7.59 23.41 1.49
CA LEU A 141 8.32 24.37 0.66
C LEU A 141 8.49 23.89 -0.79
N ASP A 142 8.70 22.61 -0.99
CA ASP A 142 8.78 21.95 -2.29
C ASP A 142 7.40 21.77 -2.95
N LYS A 143 6.32 22.07 -2.25
CA LYS A 143 4.91 21.85 -2.69
C LYS A 143 4.66 20.39 -3.08
N PHE A 144 5.25 19.46 -2.34
CA PHE A 144 5.06 18.02 -2.54
C PHE A 144 3.73 17.55 -1.96
N PRO A 145 3.04 16.57 -2.60
CA PRO A 145 3.38 15.97 -3.89
C PRO A 145 2.94 16.83 -5.08
N ASP A 146 3.61 16.67 -6.22
CA ASP A 146 3.07 17.19 -7.45
C ASP A 146 1.89 16.31 -7.95
N GLU A 147 1.10 16.84 -8.89
CA GLU A 147 -0.08 16.14 -9.41
C GLU A 147 0.28 14.77 -10.02
N LYS A 148 1.43 14.65 -10.70
CA LYS A 148 1.84 13.39 -11.34
C LYS A 148 2.18 12.32 -10.32
N VAL A 149 2.87 12.69 -9.25
CA VAL A 149 3.17 11.79 -8.14
C VAL A 149 1.88 11.33 -7.47
N LEU A 150 0.95 12.26 -7.19
CA LEU A 150 -0.32 11.93 -6.56
C LEU A 150 -1.14 10.95 -7.42
N VAL A 151 -1.31 11.24 -8.72
CA VAL A 151 -2.05 10.38 -9.64
C VAL A 151 -1.37 9.00 -9.80
N TYR A 152 -0.04 8.97 -9.83
CA TYR A 152 0.70 7.72 -9.91
C TYR A 152 0.56 6.86 -8.65
N GLU A 153 0.59 7.48 -7.46
CA GLU A 153 0.58 6.78 -6.18
C GLU A 153 -0.83 6.47 -5.64
N LYS A 154 -1.87 7.14 -6.11
CA LYS A 154 -3.24 6.97 -5.59
C LYS A 154 -3.74 5.52 -5.53
N ASP A 155 -3.35 4.71 -6.52
CA ASP A 155 -3.72 3.29 -6.61
C ASP A 155 -2.63 2.34 -6.06
N ARG A 156 -1.52 2.90 -5.55
CA ARG A 156 -0.37 2.16 -5.02
C ARG A 156 -0.16 2.35 -3.54
N ALA A 157 -1.06 3.06 -2.89
CA ALA A 157 -0.98 3.33 -1.46
C ALA A 157 -0.90 2.01 -0.68
N ALA A 158 0.33 1.55 -0.53
CA ALA A 158 0.69 0.27 0.02
C ALA A 158 0.83 0.30 1.54
N HIS A 159 0.84 1.50 2.14
CA HIS A 159 1.11 1.64 3.55
C HIS A 159 -0.17 1.80 4.34
N GLY A 160 -0.52 0.75 5.08
CA GLY A 160 -1.47 0.88 6.15
C GLY A 160 -0.88 1.66 7.30
N ILE A 161 -1.25 2.92 7.43
CA ILE A 161 -1.11 3.62 8.70
C ILE A 161 -1.98 2.87 9.71
N MET A 162 -1.43 2.50 10.87
CA MET A 162 -2.17 1.83 11.94
C MET A 162 -2.80 0.48 11.53
N GLY A 163 -2.15 -0.26 10.63
CA GLY A 163 -2.59 -1.58 10.19
C GLY A 163 -3.71 -1.62 9.15
N PHE A 164 -4.12 -0.47 8.62
CA PHE A 164 -5.04 -0.40 7.49
C PHE A 164 -4.27 -0.43 6.16
N LYS A 165 -4.64 -1.36 5.28
CA LYS A 165 -4.12 -1.47 3.91
C LYS A 165 -5.22 -1.04 2.95
N VAL A 166 -4.92 -0.09 2.06
CA VAL A 166 -5.84 0.25 0.97
C VAL A 166 -6.04 -0.98 0.10
N GLN A 167 -7.28 -1.40 -0.07
CA GLN A 167 -7.62 -2.58 -0.86
C GLN A 167 -7.74 -2.18 -2.33
N ARG A 168 -6.81 -2.61 -3.15
CA ARG A 168 -6.90 -2.45 -4.61
C ARG A 168 -7.80 -3.51 -5.25
N LEU A 169 -7.84 -4.72 -4.66
CA LEU A 169 -8.70 -5.83 -5.11
C LEU A 169 -9.95 -5.91 -4.22
N TRP A 170 -10.79 -4.88 -4.24
CA TRP A 170 -11.98 -4.75 -3.40
C TRP A 170 -13.28 -5.19 -4.09
N ASP A 171 -13.26 -5.33 -5.42
CA ASP A 171 -14.43 -5.55 -6.28
C ASP A 171 -14.21 -6.77 -7.23
N PRO A 172 -14.13 -8.02 -6.71
CA PRO A 172 -14.03 -9.19 -7.56
C PRO A 172 -15.32 -9.39 -8.37
N PRO A 173 -15.30 -10.11 -9.51
CA PRO A 173 -14.19 -10.95 -9.98
C PRO A 173 -13.18 -10.22 -10.88
N TYR A 174 -11.97 -10.82 -10.99
CA TYR A 174 -10.86 -10.32 -11.81
C TYR A 174 -10.39 -11.33 -12.84
N LEU A 175 -9.92 -10.85 -13.98
CA LEU A 175 -9.16 -11.61 -14.97
C LEU A 175 -7.67 -11.37 -14.73
N GLN A 176 -6.90 -12.41 -14.41
CA GLN A 176 -5.45 -12.38 -14.31
C GLN A 176 -4.85 -12.95 -15.59
N VAL A 177 -4.11 -12.12 -16.32
CA VAL A 177 -3.42 -12.53 -17.55
C VAL A 177 -2.01 -12.97 -17.18
N ALA A 178 -1.78 -14.30 -17.22
CA ALA A 178 -0.49 -14.90 -16.88
C ALA A 178 0.44 -14.89 -18.11
N MET A 179 1.54 -14.11 -18.01
CA MET A 179 2.53 -14.02 -19.07
C MET A 179 3.67 -15.01 -18.84
N ASP A 180 3.43 -16.30 -19.12
CA ASP A 180 4.44 -17.36 -19.15
C ASP A 180 5.25 -17.32 -20.45
N LEU A 181 5.76 -16.14 -20.78
CA LEU A 181 6.46 -15.84 -22.02
C LEU A 181 7.96 -15.71 -21.78
N VAL A 182 8.74 -16.01 -22.82
CA VAL A 182 10.21 -15.92 -22.78
C VAL A 182 10.75 -14.93 -23.84
N ASP A 183 9.89 -14.03 -24.31
CA ASP A 183 10.19 -13.02 -25.32
C ASP A 183 9.55 -11.67 -24.93
N MET A 184 10.35 -10.62 -24.80
CA MET A 184 9.88 -9.30 -24.39
C MET A 184 9.06 -8.59 -25.47
N GLY A 185 9.28 -8.91 -26.76
CA GLY A 185 8.45 -8.39 -27.84
C GLY A 185 7.01 -8.93 -27.76
N LYS A 186 6.87 -10.21 -27.43
CA LYS A 186 5.58 -10.84 -27.17
C LYS A 186 4.92 -10.25 -25.91
N VAL A 187 5.67 -10.04 -24.82
CA VAL A 187 5.16 -9.39 -23.62
C VAL A 187 4.62 -7.99 -23.95
N ALA A 188 5.37 -7.20 -24.68
CA ALA A 188 4.95 -5.85 -25.09
C ALA A 188 3.69 -5.89 -25.98
N GLN A 189 3.59 -6.88 -26.88
CA GLN A 189 2.41 -7.08 -27.71
C GLN A 189 1.18 -7.39 -26.83
N VAL A 190 1.28 -8.38 -25.93
CA VAL A 190 0.18 -8.76 -25.02
C VAL A 190 -0.26 -7.55 -24.21
N LEU A 191 0.69 -6.81 -23.61
CA LEU A 191 0.38 -5.63 -22.82
C LEU A 191 -0.29 -4.51 -23.63
N LYS A 192 0.00 -4.39 -24.91
CA LYS A 192 -0.63 -3.40 -25.79
C LYS A 192 -2.07 -3.78 -26.15
N GLU A 193 -2.32 -5.07 -26.44
CA GLU A 193 -3.58 -5.57 -26.97
C GLU A 193 -4.59 -5.96 -25.87
N VAL A 194 -4.14 -6.40 -24.67
CA VAL A 194 -5.04 -6.67 -23.54
C VAL A 194 -5.75 -5.39 -23.10
N PRO A 195 -7.07 -5.34 -22.92
CA PRO A 195 -7.81 -4.16 -22.49
C PRO A 195 -7.30 -3.56 -21.18
N GLN A 196 -7.32 -2.23 -21.09
CA GLN A 196 -7.06 -1.52 -19.81
C GLN A 196 -8.37 -1.43 -19.04
N ASN A 197 -8.43 -2.20 -17.95
CA ASN A 197 -9.63 -2.32 -17.14
C ASN A 197 -9.22 -2.60 -15.70
N ASP A 198 -9.94 -2.05 -14.72
CA ASP A 198 -9.67 -2.22 -13.28
C ASP A 198 -9.83 -3.68 -12.81
N HIS A 199 -10.53 -4.51 -13.59
CA HIS A 199 -10.69 -5.94 -13.34
C HIS A 199 -9.67 -6.82 -14.08
N VAL A 200 -8.66 -6.22 -14.72
CA VAL A 200 -7.57 -6.94 -15.38
C VAL A 200 -6.28 -6.81 -14.56
N ILE A 201 -5.77 -7.96 -14.15
CA ILE A 201 -4.51 -8.14 -13.44
C ILE A 201 -3.46 -8.65 -14.43
N ILE A 202 -2.25 -8.16 -14.35
CA ILE A 202 -1.11 -8.60 -15.17
C ILE A 202 -0.17 -9.41 -14.30
N GLU A 203 0.21 -10.59 -14.77
CA GLU A 203 1.17 -11.44 -14.07
C GLU A 203 2.44 -11.61 -14.89
N ALA A 204 3.58 -11.28 -14.28
CA ALA A 204 4.87 -11.71 -14.78
C ALA A 204 5.08 -13.16 -14.33
N GLY A 205 4.86 -14.11 -15.24
CA GLY A 205 4.93 -15.52 -14.94
C GLY A 205 6.32 -16.00 -14.57
N THR A 206 6.40 -17.15 -13.88
CA THR A 206 7.67 -17.74 -13.45
C THR A 206 8.71 -17.88 -14.58
N PRO A 207 8.36 -18.37 -15.80
CA PRO A 207 9.31 -18.46 -16.90
C PRO A 207 9.88 -17.11 -17.32
N LEU A 208 9.05 -16.05 -17.30
CA LEU A 208 9.44 -14.70 -17.66
C LEU A 208 10.46 -14.14 -16.65
N ILE A 209 10.16 -14.26 -15.35
CA ILE A 209 11.06 -13.81 -14.27
C ILE A 209 12.36 -14.60 -14.29
N LYS A 210 12.32 -15.92 -14.48
CA LYS A 210 13.53 -16.77 -14.54
C LYS A 210 14.44 -16.39 -15.70
N LYS A 211 13.88 -15.94 -16.84
CA LYS A 211 14.68 -15.56 -18.00
C LYS A 211 15.28 -14.16 -17.88
N PHE A 212 14.52 -13.18 -17.39
CA PHE A 212 14.89 -11.77 -17.45
C PHE A 212 15.18 -11.13 -16.08
N GLY A 213 14.96 -11.88 -15.00
CA GLY A 213 15.03 -11.37 -13.63
C GLY A 213 13.88 -10.43 -13.30
N LEU A 214 13.88 -9.90 -12.07
CA LEU A 214 12.81 -9.02 -11.58
C LEU A 214 12.73 -7.67 -12.29
N ASN A 215 13.76 -7.27 -13.04
CA ASN A 215 13.73 -6.05 -13.83
C ASN A 215 12.57 -6.02 -14.83
N VAL A 216 12.08 -7.20 -15.25
CA VAL A 216 10.91 -7.30 -16.14
C VAL A 216 9.65 -6.69 -15.55
N ILE A 217 9.49 -6.70 -14.23
CA ILE A 217 8.36 -6.04 -13.54
C ILE A 217 8.37 -4.54 -13.82
N GLY A 218 9.56 -3.90 -13.71
CA GLY A 218 9.73 -2.48 -14.03
C GLY A 218 9.44 -2.15 -15.51
N GLU A 219 9.79 -3.06 -16.43
CA GLU A 219 9.46 -2.87 -17.85
C GLU A 219 7.96 -3.00 -18.11
N ILE A 220 7.28 -3.97 -17.48
CA ILE A 220 5.81 -4.10 -17.52
C ILE A 220 5.17 -2.82 -16.94
N ARG A 221 5.67 -2.34 -15.82
CA ARG A 221 5.19 -1.12 -15.16
C ARG A 221 5.28 0.13 -16.04
N LYS A 222 6.37 0.28 -16.82
CA LYS A 222 6.51 1.38 -17.79
C LYS A 222 5.44 1.34 -18.89
N LEU A 223 5.10 0.14 -19.36
CA LEU A 223 4.09 -0.07 -20.42
C LEU A 223 2.66 0.05 -19.88
N ARG A 224 2.45 -0.34 -18.61
CA ARG A 224 1.15 -0.36 -17.93
C ARG A 224 1.27 0.29 -16.54
N PRO A 225 1.36 1.62 -16.46
CA PRO A 225 1.63 2.35 -15.20
C PRO A 225 0.63 2.03 -14.07
N ASN A 226 -0.65 1.84 -14.39
CA ASN A 226 -1.72 1.66 -13.40
C ASN A 226 -2.15 0.20 -13.21
N ALA A 227 -1.57 -0.76 -13.97
CA ALA A 227 -1.94 -2.17 -13.83
C ALA A 227 -1.59 -2.72 -12.43
N PHE A 228 -2.42 -3.64 -11.94
CA PHE A 228 -2.04 -4.49 -10.81
C PHE A 228 -1.09 -5.57 -11.36
N ILE A 229 0.16 -5.60 -10.87
CA ILE A 229 1.21 -6.50 -11.37
C ILE A 229 1.57 -7.53 -10.31
N ILE A 230 1.46 -8.81 -10.67
CA ILE A 230 1.87 -9.94 -9.85
C ILE A 230 3.25 -10.42 -10.29
N ALA A 231 4.15 -10.63 -9.33
CA ALA A 231 5.43 -11.30 -9.52
C ALA A 231 5.28 -12.79 -9.15
N ASP A 232 5.19 -13.68 -10.14
CA ASP A 232 5.10 -15.12 -9.89
C ASP A 232 6.48 -15.72 -9.64
N MET A 233 7.00 -15.47 -8.44
CA MET A 233 8.31 -15.94 -8.01
C MET A 233 8.30 -17.39 -7.52
N LYS A 234 7.14 -17.91 -7.11
CA LYS A 234 6.99 -19.22 -6.45
C LYS A 234 8.03 -19.41 -5.34
N ILE A 235 8.10 -18.43 -4.42
CA ILE A 235 9.09 -18.41 -3.33
C ILE A 235 9.09 -19.74 -2.57
N LEU A 236 10.26 -20.36 -2.44
CA LEU A 236 10.45 -21.60 -1.70
C LEU A 236 11.34 -21.44 -0.46
N ASP A 237 12.19 -20.41 -0.43
CA ASP A 237 13.11 -20.10 0.67
C ASP A 237 13.25 -18.57 0.82
N THR A 238 13.92 -18.10 1.89
CA THR A 238 14.20 -16.68 2.15
C THR A 238 12.99 -15.74 1.95
N GLY A 239 11.80 -16.16 2.42
CA GLY A 239 10.50 -15.54 2.13
C GLY A 239 10.45 -14.02 2.31
N ASN A 240 11.05 -13.47 3.38
CA ASN A 240 11.10 -12.04 3.61
C ASN A 240 11.97 -11.27 2.60
N LEU A 241 13.10 -11.86 2.19
CA LEU A 241 14.00 -11.22 1.22
C LEU A 241 13.35 -11.15 -0.16
N GLU A 242 12.83 -12.29 -0.64
CA GLU A 242 12.24 -12.36 -1.99
C GLU A 242 10.95 -11.55 -2.10
N ALA A 243 10.12 -11.51 -1.05
CA ALA A 243 8.94 -10.64 -1.02
C ALA A 243 9.32 -9.15 -1.12
N ARG A 244 10.39 -8.74 -0.44
CA ARG A 244 10.92 -7.37 -0.55
C ARG A 244 11.47 -7.08 -1.94
N MET A 245 12.21 -8.01 -2.54
CA MET A 245 12.73 -7.86 -3.91
C MET A 245 11.60 -7.65 -4.93
N ALA A 246 10.47 -8.35 -4.78
CA ALA A 246 9.29 -8.15 -5.63
C ALA A 246 8.70 -6.74 -5.45
N ALA A 247 8.59 -6.26 -4.21
CA ALA A 247 8.11 -4.90 -3.92
C ALA A 247 9.06 -3.82 -4.48
N ASP A 248 10.37 -3.99 -4.29
CA ASP A 248 11.40 -3.07 -4.82
C ASP A 248 11.37 -3.02 -6.36
N ALA A 249 11.01 -4.14 -7.01
CA ALA A 249 10.77 -4.20 -8.45
C ALA A 249 9.43 -3.60 -8.89
N THR A 250 8.65 -3.01 -7.99
CA THR A 250 7.33 -2.40 -8.22
C THR A 250 6.17 -3.38 -8.50
N ALA A 251 6.27 -4.62 -8.04
CA ALA A 251 5.14 -5.55 -8.04
C ALA A 251 4.09 -5.11 -7.00
N ASP A 252 2.81 -5.39 -7.29
CA ASP A 252 1.69 -5.17 -6.37
C ASP A 252 1.36 -6.44 -5.56
N ALA A 253 1.83 -7.60 -6.04
CA ALA A 253 1.71 -8.88 -5.35
C ALA A 253 2.90 -9.79 -5.64
N VAL A 254 3.15 -10.73 -4.73
CA VAL A 254 4.18 -11.77 -4.88
C VAL A 254 3.60 -13.15 -4.61
N VAL A 255 3.99 -14.13 -5.44
CA VAL A 255 3.57 -15.51 -5.30
C VAL A 255 4.59 -16.33 -4.50
N VAL A 256 4.09 -17.03 -3.50
CA VAL A 256 4.81 -17.95 -2.65
C VAL A 256 4.32 -19.37 -2.92
N SER A 257 5.21 -20.34 -3.05
CA SER A 257 4.80 -21.73 -3.22
C SER A 257 4.21 -22.30 -1.92
N GLY A 258 3.05 -22.92 -2.01
CA GLY A 258 2.43 -23.66 -0.90
C GLY A 258 3.25 -24.89 -0.44
N LEU A 259 4.24 -25.30 -1.25
CA LEU A 259 5.19 -26.36 -0.89
C LEU A 259 6.36 -25.86 -0.04
N ALA A 260 6.51 -24.55 0.14
CA ALA A 260 7.54 -23.98 1.00
C ALA A 260 7.30 -24.34 2.48
N PRO A 261 8.34 -24.35 3.32
CA PRO A 261 8.17 -24.50 4.76
C PRO A 261 7.19 -23.42 5.30
N THR A 262 6.33 -23.81 6.24
CA THR A 262 5.35 -22.91 6.84
C THR A 262 5.98 -21.59 7.35
N SER A 263 7.17 -21.68 7.94
CA SER A 263 7.93 -20.51 8.39
C SER A 263 8.36 -19.58 7.27
N THR A 264 8.69 -20.11 6.08
CA THR A 264 9.02 -19.32 4.89
C THR A 264 7.78 -18.61 4.36
N ILE A 265 6.65 -19.35 4.27
CA ILE A 265 5.36 -18.76 3.87
C ILE A 265 4.98 -17.62 4.80
N GLU A 266 4.99 -17.84 6.12
CA GLU A 266 4.63 -16.82 7.11
C GLU A 266 5.53 -15.59 7.06
N LYS A 267 6.85 -15.78 6.84
CA LYS A 267 7.80 -14.66 6.67
C LYS A 267 7.53 -13.87 5.39
N ALA A 268 7.24 -14.55 4.28
CA ALA A 268 6.91 -13.89 3.02
C ALA A 268 5.61 -13.09 3.14
N VAL A 269 4.55 -13.67 3.71
CA VAL A 269 3.26 -12.99 3.93
C VAL A 269 3.42 -11.79 4.86
N ALA A 270 4.17 -11.94 5.96
CA ALA A 270 4.44 -10.85 6.90
C ALA A 270 5.22 -9.70 6.25
N GLU A 271 6.25 -10.01 5.45
CA GLU A 271 7.03 -8.99 4.75
C GLU A 271 6.23 -8.32 3.63
N ALA A 272 5.49 -9.08 2.82
CA ALA A 272 4.59 -8.53 1.81
C ALA A 272 3.62 -7.50 2.43
N ARG A 273 3.03 -7.83 3.58
CA ARG A 273 2.17 -6.92 4.34
C ARG A 273 2.92 -5.68 4.83
N LYS A 274 4.16 -5.84 5.30
CA LYS A 274 5.01 -4.75 5.80
C LYS A 274 5.38 -3.78 4.69
N VAL A 275 5.75 -4.29 3.50
CA VAL A 275 6.10 -3.46 2.34
C VAL A 275 4.89 -3.06 1.49
N GLY A 276 3.68 -3.50 1.89
CA GLY A 276 2.41 -3.06 1.34
C GLY A 276 1.97 -3.70 0.04
N ILE A 277 2.55 -4.82 -0.35
CA ILE A 277 2.09 -5.63 -1.48
C ILE A 277 1.21 -6.80 -1.02
N TYR A 278 0.48 -7.40 -1.96
CA TYR A 278 -0.33 -8.60 -1.71
C TYR A 278 0.55 -9.85 -1.67
N SER A 279 0.14 -10.81 -0.85
CA SER A 279 0.72 -12.14 -0.77
C SER A 279 -0.22 -13.16 -1.39
N ILE A 280 0.30 -13.99 -2.29
CA ILE A 280 -0.43 -15.08 -2.96
C ILE A 280 0.25 -16.39 -2.59
N ILE A 281 -0.52 -17.39 -2.16
CA ILE A 281 0.00 -18.74 -2.00
C ILE A 281 -0.49 -19.61 -3.15
N ASP A 282 0.42 -20.07 -3.99
CA ASP A 282 0.15 -21.01 -5.06
C ASP A 282 0.07 -22.43 -4.50
N MET A 283 -1.10 -23.07 -4.65
CA MET A 283 -1.39 -24.42 -4.15
C MET A 283 -1.02 -25.54 -5.12
N LEU A 284 -0.21 -25.25 -6.14
CA LEU A 284 0.29 -26.26 -7.06
C LEU A 284 0.92 -27.44 -6.32
N ASN A 285 0.39 -28.66 -6.55
CA ASN A 285 0.81 -29.90 -5.89
C ASN A 285 0.66 -29.94 -4.34
N VAL A 286 -0.04 -28.99 -3.74
CA VAL A 286 -0.37 -29.06 -2.31
C VAL A 286 -1.49 -30.06 -2.11
N GLN A 287 -1.25 -31.14 -1.35
CA GLN A 287 -2.24 -32.22 -1.18
C GLN A 287 -3.49 -31.79 -0.42
N ASN A 288 -3.37 -30.87 0.53
CA ASN A 288 -4.50 -30.38 1.31
C ASN A 288 -4.38 -28.87 1.54
N PRO A 289 -4.89 -28.05 0.58
CA PRO A 289 -4.84 -26.60 0.64
C PRO A 289 -5.53 -26.02 1.88
N VAL A 290 -6.69 -26.54 2.26
CA VAL A 290 -7.46 -26.08 3.43
C VAL A 290 -6.65 -26.23 4.72
N LYS A 291 -6.06 -27.40 4.91
CA LYS A 291 -5.24 -27.70 6.10
C LYS A 291 -3.99 -26.83 6.16
N LEU A 292 -3.38 -26.51 5.01
CA LEU A 292 -2.27 -25.57 4.96
C LEU A 292 -2.71 -24.19 5.47
N ILE A 293 -3.82 -23.67 4.96
CA ILE A 293 -4.35 -22.37 5.39
C ILE A 293 -4.70 -22.37 6.88
N GLU A 294 -5.34 -23.43 7.40
CA GLU A 294 -5.65 -23.53 8.82
C GLU A 294 -4.40 -23.42 9.70
N LYS A 295 -3.30 -24.07 9.29
CA LYS A 295 -2.03 -24.14 10.03
C LYS A 295 -1.29 -22.80 10.07
N LEU A 296 -1.44 -21.94 9.08
CA LEU A 296 -0.75 -20.65 9.01
C LEU A 296 -1.22 -19.71 10.12
N LYS A 297 -0.29 -19.12 10.87
CA LYS A 297 -0.57 -18.07 11.86
C LYS A 297 -0.89 -16.74 11.20
N VAL A 298 -0.21 -16.44 10.09
CA VAL A 298 -0.44 -15.23 9.28
C VAL A 298 -1.08 -15.67 7.97
N LYS A 299 -2.31 -15.23 7.73
CA LYS A 299 -3.07 -15.63 6.52
C LYS A 299 -2.63 -14.77 5.33
N PRO A 300 -2.54 -15.35 4.11
CA PRO A 300 -2.29 -14.58 2.89
C PRO A 300 -3.49 -13.72 2.50
N ASP A 301 -3.28 -12.83 1.55
CA ASP A 301 -4.36 -12.05 0.94
C ASP A 301 -5.11 -12.88 -0.12
N ILE A 302 -4.38 -13.72 -0.87
CA ILE A 302 -4.89 -14.52 -1.97
C ILE A 302 -4.36 -15.95 -1.87
N VAL A 303 -5.18 -16.91 -2.24
CA VAL A 303 -4.78 -18.30 -2.51
C VAL A 303 -5.09 -18.64 -3.95
N GLU A 304 -4.14 -19.23 -4.65
CA GLU A 304 -4.30 -19.70 -6.01
C GLU A 304 -4.44 -21.22 -6.05
N LEU A 305 -5.62 -21.70 -6.44
CA LEU A 305 -5.86 -23.10 -6.76
C LEU A 305 -5.33 -23.38 -8.16
N HIS A 306 -4.14 -23.96 -8.21
CA HIS A 306 -3.41 -24.16 -9.44
C HIS A 306 -3.41 -25.62 -9.87
N ARG A 307 -3.93 -25.88 -11.07
CA ARG A 307 -3.78 -27.16 -11.75
C ARG A 307 -2.61 -27.09 -12.73
N ALA A 308 -1.66 -28.01 -12.59
CA ALA A 308 -0.49 -28.04 -13.47
C ALA A 308 -0.89 -28.21 -14.95
N ILE A 309 -0.18 -27.55 -15.85
CA ILE A 309 -0.36 -27.66 -17.30
C ILE A 309 -0.30 -29.13 -17.75
N ASP A 310 0.63 -29.89 -17.17
CA ASP A 310 0.82 -31.30 -17.51
C ASP A 310 -0.34 -32.22 -17.06
N THR A 311 -1.32 -31.69 -16.30
CA THR A 311 -2.49 -32.42 -15.78
C THR A 311 -3.81 -31.71 -16.09
N GLU A 312 -3.87 -30.87 -17.13
CA GLU A 312 -5.06 -30.08 -17.51
C GLU A 312 -6.31 -30.92 -17.85
N ASP A 313 -6.15 -32.22 -18.15
CA ASP A 313 -7.28 -33.12 -18.45
C ASP A 313 -8.04 -33.60 -17.19
N THR A 314 -7.59 -33.26 -16.00
CA THR A 314 -8.30 -33.62 -14.76
C THR A 314 -9.36 -32.58 -14.40
N ALA A 315 -10.38 -32.95 -13.60
CA ALA A 315 -11.42 -32.03 -13.16
C ALA A 315 -10.87 -30.89 -12.27
N HIS A 316 -11.46 -29.71 -12.36
CA HIS A 316 -11.12 -28.57 -11.46
C HIS A 316 -11.54 -28.87 -10.02
N ALA A 317 -10.65 -28.60 -9.04
CA ALA A 317 -10.91 -28.80 -7.62
C ALA A 317 -11.54 -27.55 -6.97
N TRP A 318 -12.69 -27.09 -7.48
CA TRP A 318 -13.36 -25.90 -6.94
C TRP A 318 -14.11 -26.13 -5.62
N GLY A 319 -14.28 -27.40 -5.20
CA GLY A 319 -14.99 -27.74 -3.98
C GLY A 319 -14.35 -27.19 -2.68
N ASP A 320 -13.08 -26.86 -2.71
CA ASP A 320 -12.32 -26.39 -1.56
C ASP A 320 -12.41 -24.86 -1.34
N ILE A 321 -12.94 -24.08 -2.29
CA ILE A 321 -12.96 -22.61 -2.24
C ILE A 321 -13.68 -22.11 -0.97
N ALA A 322 -14.90 -22.58 -0.71
CA ALA A 322 -15.67 -22.16 0.44
C ALA A 322 -15.00 -22.55 1.76
N ALA A 323 -14.40 -23.75 1.82
CA ALA A 323 -13.67 -24.23 2.98
C ALA A 323 -12.41 -23.39 3.25
N MET A 324 -11.65 -23.01 2.22
CA MET A 324 -10.48 -22.14 2.35
C MET A 324 -10.85 -20.72 2.81
N LYS A 325 -11.88 -20.11 2.23
CA LYS A 325 -12.39 -18.80 2.68
C LYS A 325 -12.78 -18.85 4.15
N LYS A 326 -13.44 -19.91 4.60
CA LYS A 326 -13.80 -20.13 6.01
C LYS A 326 -12.57 -20.29 6.89
N ALA A 327 -11.58 -21.10 6.48
CA ALA A 327 -10.33 -21.32 7.21
C ALA A 327 -9.49 -20.03 7.39
N ALA A 328 -9.60 -19.10 6.45
CA ALA A 328 -8.92 -17.80 6.50
C ALA A 328 -9.69 -16.68 7.20
N GLY A 329 -10.91 -16.95 7.71
CA GLY A 329 -11.73 -15.93 8.39
C GLY A 329 -12.52 -15.02 7.46
N GLY A 330 -12.78 -15.44 6.21
CA GLY A 330 -13.71 -14.78 5.27
C GLY A 330 -13.16 -13.64 4.44
N LYS A 331 -11.90 -13.22 4.64
CA LYS A 331 -11.27 -12.10 3.89
C LYS A 331 -10.35 -12.55 2.76
N LEU A 332 -10.27 -13.85 2.50
CA LEU A 332 -9.38 -14.43 1.50
C LEU A 332 -9.99 -14.29 0.11
N LEU A 333 -9.21 -13.80 -0.84
CA LEU A 333 -9.51 -13.95 -2.26
C LEU A 333 -8.98 -15.31 -2.76
N VAL A 334 -9.74 -15.95 -3.64
CA VAL A 334 -9.35 -17.23 -4.24
C VAL A 334 -9.21 -17.09 -5.74
N ALA A 335 -7.99 -17.31 -6.22
CA ALA A 335 -7.68 -17.41 -7.63
C ALA A 335 -7.76 -18.87 -8.10
N THR A 336 -8.15 -19.08 -9.34
CA THR A 336 -8.14 -20.39 -10.00
C THR A 336 -7.30 -20.35 -11.27
N ALA A 337 -6.34 -21.27 -11.38
CA ALA A 337 -5.39 -21.38 -12.48
C ALA A 337 -5.37 -22.78 -13.11
N GLY A 338 -4.88 -22.88 -14.35
CA GLY A 338 -4.68 -24.14 -15.08
C GLY A 338 -5.86 -24.52 -15.95
N GLY A 339 -5.76 -24.24 -17.25
CA GLY A 339 -6.75 -24.63 -18.28
C GLY A 339 -8.10 -23.90 -18.16
N ILE A 340 -8.13 -22.68 -17.63
CA ILE A 340 -9.35 -21.89 -17.60
C ILE A 340 -9.70 -21.44 -19.02
N ARG A 341 -10.90 -21.85 -19.47
CA ARG A 341 -11.49 -21.48 -20.77
C ARG A 341 -12.76 -20.70 -20.51
N VAL A 342 -13.24 -19.97 -21.52
CA VAL A 342 -14.44 -19.11 -21.43
C VAL A 342 -15.66 -19.91 -20.95
N GLU A 343 -15.80 -21.15 -21.37
CA GLU A 343 -16.95 -22.02 -21.04
C GLU A 343 -17.05 -22.37 -19.55
N VAL A 344 -15.91 -22.40 -18.85
CA VAL A 344 -15.87 -22.77 -17.41
C VAL A 344 -15.87 -21.58 -16.47
N VAL A 345 -15.78 -20.35 -16.99
CA VAL A 345 -15.73 -19.11 -16.19
C VAL A 345 -16.92 -19.03 -15.22
N LYS A 346 -18.14 -19.18 -15.72
CA LYS A 346 -19.36 -19.10 -14.90
C LYS A 346 -19.40 -20.13 -13.78
N ASP A 347 -18.88 -21.32 -14.03
CA ASP A 347 -18.86 -22.38 -12.99
C ASP A 347 -17.80 -22.09 -11.92
N ALA A 348 -16.64 -21.55 -12.30
CA ALA A 348 -15.62 -21.10 -11.35
C ALA A 348 -16.15 -19.95 -10.46
N LEU A 349 -16.81 -18.96 -11.04
CA LEU A 349 -17.41 -17.85 -10.30
C LEU A 349 -18.53 -18.32 -9.35
N LYS A 350 -19.41 -19.22 -9.79
CA LYS A 350 -20.45 -19.83 -8.94
C LYS A 350 -19.85 -20.64 -7.79
N ALA A 351 -18.69 -21.25 -7.97
CA ALA A 351 -17.97 -21.94 -6.93
C ALA A 351 -17.31 -20.98 -5.92
N GLY A 352 -17.30 -19.66 -6.21
CA GLY A 352 -16.78 -18.62 -5.33
C GLY A 352 -15.36 -18.15 -5.67
N ALA A 353 -14.85 -18.42 -6.89
CA ALA A 353 -13.59 -17.86 -7.36
C ALA A 353 -13.69 -16.34 -7.50
N ASP A 354 -12.66 -15.63 -7.05
CA ASP A 354 -12.56 -14.17 -7.13
C ASP A 354 -11.65 -13.72 -8.27
N ILE A 355 -10.71 -14.58 -8.69
CA ILE A 355 -9.71 -14.28 -9.72
C ILE A 355 -9.61 -15.49 -10.66
N LEU A 356 -9.69 -15.23 -11.96
CA LEU A 356 -9.53 -16.23 -13.00
C LEU A 356 -8.19 -16.05 -13.70
N VAL A 357 -7.28 -17.01 -13.57
CA VAL A 357 -5.92 -16.94 -14.13
C VAL A 357 -5.91 -17.59 -15.51
N VAL A 358 -5.65 -16.79 -16.53
CA VAL A 358 -5.63 -17.23 -17.93
C VAL A 358 -4.27 -16.91 -18.55
N GLY A 359 -3.55 -17.94 -18.99
CA GLY A 359 -2.27 -17.81 -19.70
C GLY A 359 -2.47 -17.91 -21.20
N ARG A 360 -2.17 -19.09 -21.77
CA ARG A 360 -2.17 -19.36 -23.23
C ARG A 360 -3.49 -19.07 -23.94
N GLY A 361 -4.62 -19.18 -23.25
CA GLY A 361 -5.95 -18.84 -23.81
C GLY A 361 -6.01 -17.41 -24.36
N ILE A 362 -5.23 -16.50 -23.75
CA ILE A 362 -5.10 -15.11 -24.19
C ILE A 362 -3.77 -14.88 -24.91
N THR A 363 -2.65 -15.23 -24.27
CA THR A 363 -1.31 -14.84 -24.75
C THR A 363 -0.88 -15.54 -26.05
N ALA A 364 -1.46 -16.69 -26.38
CA ALA A 364 -1.23 -17.42 -27.63
C ALA A 364 -2.31 -17.21 -28.67
N SER A 365 -3.34 -16.42 -28.38
CA SER A 365 -4.39 -16.08 -29.37
C SER A 365 -3.82 -15.28 -30.53
N LYS A 366 -4.44 -15.44 -31.71
CA LYS A 366 -4.15 -14.60 -32.88
C LYS A 366 -4.73 -13.19 -32.73
N ASP A 367 -5.80 -13.07 -31.95
CA ASP A 367 -6.47 -11.81 -31.57
C ASP A 367 -6.55 -11.78 -30.05
N ILE A 368 -5.55 -11.14 -29.44
CA ILE A 368 -5.40 -11.08 -27.99
C ILE A 368 -6.50 -10.23 -27.36
N GLU A 369 -6.83 -9.11 -28.01
CA GLU A 369 -7.87 -8.19 -27.52
C GLU A 369 -9.24 -8.89 -27.48
N HIS A 370 -9.61 -9.56 -28.57
CA HIS A 370 -10.86 -10.32 -28.62
C HIS A 370 -10.90 -11.42 -27.56
N ALA A 371 -9.84 -12.23 -27.47
CA ALA A 371 -9.77 -13.32 -26.50
C ALA A 371 -9.86 -12.81 -25.05
N ALA A 372 -9.23 -11.68 -24.71
CA ALA A 372 -9.34 -11.09 -23.39
C ALA A 372 -10.75 -10.56 -23.12
N ASN A 373 -11.38 -9.90 -24.10
CA ASN A 373 -12.74 -9.39 -23.97
C ASN A 373 -13.77 -10.49 -23.74
N GLU A 374 -13.65 -11.66 -24.40
CA GLU A 374 -14.54 -12.80 -24.15
C GLU A 374 -14.54 -13.22 -22.66
N PHE A 375 -13.38 -13.24 -22.00
CA PHE A 375 -13.30 -13.49 -20.56
C PHE A 375 -13.89 -12.35 -19.75
N ILE A 376 -13.60 -11.10 -20.08
CA ILE A 376 -14.09 -9.90 -19.36
C ILE A 376 -15.62 -9.85 -19.40
N GLU A 377 -16.24 -10.16 -20.52
CA GLU A 377 -17.71 -10.21 -20.68
C GLU A 377 -18.36 -11.25 -19.77
N GLN A 378 -17.66 -12.35 -19.46
CA GLN A 378 -18.17 -13.39 -18.56
C GLN A 378 -18.07 -13.04 -17.08
N LEU A 379 -17.30 -11.98 -16.70
CA LEU A 379 -17.16 -11.57 -15.30
C LEU A 379 -18.47 -11.00 -14.69
N ASN A 380 -19.49 -10.81 -15.49
CA ASN A 380 -20.88 -10.42 -15.17
C ASN A 380 -21.02 -9.35 -14.09
N ARG A 381 -21.07 -8.08 -14.51
CA ARG A 381 -21.02 -6.88 -13.62
C ARG A 381 -22.37 -6.28 -13.29
N GLU A 382 -23.48 -6.77 -13.83
CA GLU A 382 -24.78 -6.14 -13.69
C GLU A 382 -25.22 -5.99 -12.21
N GLU A 383 -24.79 -6.89 -11.33
CA GLU A 383 -25.04 -6.75 -9.89
C GLU A 383 -24.10 -5.73 -9.22
N ILE A 384 -22.88 -5.57 -9.72
CA ILE A 384 -21.83 -4.72 -9.12
C ILE A 384 -22.06 -3.26 -9.45
N ASP A 385 -22.50 -2.94 -10.66
CA ASP A 385 -22.82 -1.57 -11.07
C ASP A 385 -24.02 -0.97 -10.31
N GLN A 386 -24.95 -1.80 -9.83
CA GLN A 386 -26.02 -1.35 -8.95
C GLN A 386 -25.53 -0.87 -7.58
N PHE A 387 -24.46 -1.45 -7.06
CA PHE A 387 -23.85 -1.01 -5.79
C PHE A 387 -22.93 0.20 -5.96
N ARG A 388 -22.28 0.37 -7.12
CA ARG A 388 -21.45 1.54 -7.43
C ARG A 388 -22.22 2.86 -7.39
N ILE A 389 -23.46 2.86 -7.84
CA ILE A 389 -24.35 4.05 -7.83
C ILE A 389 -24.72 4.48 -6.38
N MET A 390 -24.56 3.60 -5.40
CA MET A 390 -24.89 3.88 -4.00
C MET A 390 -23.71 4.39 -3.16
N THR A 391 -22.48 4.38 -3.69
CA THR A 391 -21.26 4.80 -2.97
C THR A 391 -20.63 6.10 -3.49
N ASP A 392 -21.17 6.72 -4.53
CA ASP A 392 -20.76 8.03 -5.04
C ASP A 392 -21.50 9.19 -4.33
N PHE A 393 -21.54 9.13 -2.96
CA PHE A 393 -22.03 10.23 -2.13
C PHE A 393 -20.96 10.65 -1.12
#